data_85735d61faccb90f3e5a389d6a86622d
#
_entry.id   85735d61faccb90f3e5a389d6a86622d
#
_cell.length_a   1.000
_cell.length_b   1.000
_cell.length_c   1.000
_cell.angle_alpha   90.00
_cell.angle_beta   90.00
_cell.angle_gamma   90.00
#
_symmetry.space_group_name_H-M   'P 1'
#
loop_
_entity.id
_entity.type
_entity.pdbx_description
1 polymer ?
#
loop_
_entity_poly.entity_id
_entity_poly.type
_entity_poly.pdbx_seq_one_letter_code
_entity_poly.pdbx_strand_id
1 'polypeptide(L)'
;MEKVILGKTGIEVSKNGFGALPIQRISKVEAVYLLQKAFYNGINYFDTARAYSDSEEKLGAAFSYIRKKLIISTKTAAQNAEDFWKDLEESLKMLQTDYIDIYQFHNPAFCPKPGDGTGLYEAAMEAKQQGKIRHIGITNHRIAVAKEAVESGLYETLQFPFSYLAAPADLEIVEMCKKADMGFIAMKALSGGLIHNSACAYAYMDQPQFAHVAPIWGIQRESELDEFLSYQVCPPELSEELQAVIDKDREELSGDFCRGCGYCMPCPAGIEINNCARMSLMLRRAPQQAWLSPEWQEKMKKIEDCKHCGQCMKKCPYGLNTPDLLAKNYEDYKTFLK
;
A
#
# COMPACT_ATOMS: atom_id res chain seq x y z
N MET A 1 -12.52 -14.76 13.69
CA MET A 1 -11.94 -13.70 12.83
C MET A 1 -13.00 -13.26 11.85
N GLU A 2 -13.26 -11.95 11.80
CA GLU A 2 -14.17 -11.36 10.83
C GLU A 2 -13.60 -11.50 9.40
N LYS A 3 -14.47 -11.69 8.44
CA LYS A 3 -14.14 -11.88 7.05
C LYS A 3 -14.87 -10.89 6.17
N VAL A 4 -14.23 -10.56 5.04
CA VAL A 4 -14.76 -9.67 4.01
C VAL A 4 -14.81 -10.42 2.70
N ILE A 5 -15.93 -10.29 1.99
CA ILE A 5 -16.04 -10.75 0.60
C ILE A 5 -15.56 -9.61 -0.31
N LEU A 6 -14.57 -9.88 -1.16
CA LEU A 6 -14.05 -8.91 -2.10
C LEU A 6 -14.98 -8.74 -3.31
N GLY A 7 -16.14 -8.16 -3.08
CA GLY A 7 -17.15 -7.87 -4.08
C GLY A 7 -17.44 -9.04 -5.00
N LYS A 8 -17.66 -8.78 -6.29
CA LYS A 8 -17.97 -9.78 -7.34
C LYS A 8 -16.95 -10.91 -7.53
N THR A 9 -15.75 -10.83 -6.89
CA THR A 9 -14.80 -11.93 -6.91
C THR A 9 -15.31 -13.16 -6.16
N GLY A 10 -16.19 -12.98 -5.19
CA GLY A 10 -16.64 -14.02 -4.27
C GLY A 10 -15.55 -14.52 -3.30
N ILE A 11 -14.34 -13.96 -3.37
CA ILE A 11 -13.24 -14.34 -2.47
C ILE A 11 -13.49 -13.83 -1.07
N GLU A 12 -13.46 -14.73 -0.09
CA GLU A 12 -13.56 -14.42 1.32
C GLU A 12 -12.16 -14.29 1.93
N VAL A 13 -11.82 -13.07 2.38
CA VAL A 13 -10.54 -12.74 3.02
C VAL A 13 -10.73 -12.38 4.49
N SER A 14 -9.69 -12.63 5.31
CA SER A 14 -9.65 -12.07 6.66
C SER A 14 -9.72 -10.55 6.58
N LYS A 15 -10.53 -9.91 7.40
CA LYS A 15 -10.62 -8.44 7.49
C LYS A 15 -9.30 -7.81 7.94
N ASN A 16 -8.37 -8.62 8.41
CA ASN A 16 -7.03 -8.26 8.85
C ASN A 16 -5.99 -8.84 7.86
N GLY A 17 -5.86 -8.22 6.68
CA GLY A 17 -4.92 -8.67 5.65
C GLY A 17 -3.45 -8.32 5.97
N PHE A 18 -2.51 -9.13 5.50
CA PHE A 18 -1.07 -8.92 5.67
C PHE A 18 -0.48 -8.18 4.47
N GLY A 19 0.00 -6.95 4.67
CA GLY A 19 0.73 -6.17 3.67
C GLY A 19 2.24 -6.50 3.71
N ALA A 20 2.73 -7.22 2.71
CA ALA A 20 4.09 -7.77 2.69
C ALA A 20 5.17 -6.81 2.16
N LEU A 21 4.89 -5.52 1.94
CA LEU A 21 5.91 -4.54 1.58
C LEU A 21 7.04 -4.45 2.62
N PRO A 22 6.79 -4.40 3.95
CA PRO A 22 7.87 -4.23 4.92
C PRO A 22 8.77 -5.44 5.10
N ILE A 23 8.32 -6.65 4.79
CA ILE A 23 9.15 -7.85 4.99
C ILE A 23 10.39 -7.90 4.09
N GLN A 24 10.46 -7.09 3.03
CA GLN A 24 11.68 -6.93 2.23
C GLN A 24 12.88 -6.39 3.04
N ARG A 25 12.63 -5.81 4.23
CA ARG A 25 13.65 -5.20 5.09
C ARG A 25 14.21 -6.13 6.17
N ILE A 26 13.67 -7.33 6.30
CA ILE A 26 14.06 -8.33 7.30
C ILE A 26 14.60 -9.58 6.59
N SER A 27 15.25 -10.46 7.34
CA SER A 27 15.77 -11.70 6.79
C SER A 27 14.67 -12.62 6.28
N LYS A 28 15.02 -13.55 5.37
CA LYS A 28 14.07 -14.55 4.86
C LYS A 28 13.53 -15.44 5.98
N VAL A 29 14.36 -15.79 6.97
CA VAL A 29 13.95 -16.63 8.12
C VAL A 29 12.89 -15.89 8.97
N GLU A 30 13.14 -14.64 9.32
CA GLU A 30 12.19 -13.82 10.07
C GLU A 30 10.89 -13.60 9.30
N ALA A 31 10.97 -13.31 8.00
CA ALA A 31 9.79 -13.12 7.15
C ALA A 31 8.93 -14.38 7.08
N VAL A 32 9.54 -15.54 6.85
CA VAL A 32 8.83 -16.84 6.81
C VAL A 32 8.16 -17.12 8.15
N TYR A 33 8.85 -16.86 9.27
CA TYR A 33 8.27 -17.00 10.60
C TYR A 33 7.03 -16.11 10.79
N LEU A 34 7.13 -14.82 10.47
CA LEU A 34 6.01 -13.87 10.61
C LEU A 34 4.82 -14.24 9.72
N LEU A 35 5.08 -14.61 8.47
CA LEU A 35 4.05 -15.02 7.51
C LEU A 35 3.30 -16.26 8.00
N GLN A 36 4.04 -17.28 8.44
CA GLN A 36 3.44 -18.50 8.98
C GLN A 36 2.69 -18.23 10.27
N LYS A 37 3.24 -17.44 11.19
CA LYS A 37 2.55 -17.04 12.43
C LYS A 37 1.23 -16.33 12.09
N ALA A 38 1.23 -15.39 11.14
CA ALA A 38 0.02 -14.71 10.68
C ALA A 38 -1.03 -15.71 10.16
N PHE A 39 -0.64 -16.64 9.30
CA PHE A 39 -1.53 -17.65 8.74
C PHE A 39 -2.12 -18.59 9.80
N TYR A 40 -1.29 -19.14 10.69
CA TYR A 40 -1.75 -20.05 11.75
C TYR A 40 -2.64 -19.35 12.79
N ASN A 41 -2.59 -18.02 12.87
CA ASN A 41 -3.53 -17.21 13.66
C ASN A 41 -4.71 -16.68 12.84
N GLY A 42 -4.93 -17.23 11.63
CA GLY A 42 -6.17 -17.07 10.85
C GLY A 42 -6.14 -16.00 9.77
N ILE A 43 -5.03 -15.25 9.56
CA ILE A 43 -4.89 -14.37 8.39
C ILE A 43 -4.75 -15.25 7.15
N ASN A 44 -5.67 -15.11 6.19
CA ASN A 44 -5.64 -15.86 4.94
C ASN A 44 -5.33 -15.00 3.72
N TYR A 45 -5.17 -13.68 3.87
CA TYR A 45 -4.92 -12.74 2.78
C TYR A 45 -3.56 -12.07 2.91
N PHE A 46 -2.74 -12.20 1.86
CA PHE A 46 -1.37 -11.70 1.80
C PHE A 46 -1.17 -10.90 0.51
N ASP A 47 -0.80 -9.62 0.64
CA ASP A 47 -0.59 -8.69 -0.48
C ASP A 47 0.89 -8.38 -0.66
N THR A 48 1.41 -8.60 -1.86
CA THR A 48 2.79 -8.30 -2.26
C THR A 48 2.84 -7.59 -3.61
N ALA A 49 4.01 -7.45 -4.22
CA ALA A 49 4.20 -6.93 -5.58
C ALA A 49 5.54 -7.37 -6.16
N ARG A 50 5.63 -7.49 -7.51
CA ARG A 50 6.89 -7.74 -8.23
C ARG A 50 7.97 -6.71 -7.84
N ALA A 51 7.57 -5.46 -7.64
CA ALA A 51 8.48 -4.37 -7.27
C ALA A 51 8.99 -4.41 -5.80
N TYR A 52 8.54 -5.35 -4.97
CA TYR A 52 8.93 -5.44 -3.56
C TYR A 52 10.12 -6.40 -3.35
N SER A 53 11.20 -6.16 -4.10
CA SER A 53 12.46 -6.92 -4.05
C SER A 53 12.25 -8.45 -3.91
N ASP A 54 12.51 -9.02 -2.74
CA ASP A 54 12.44 -10.46 -2.44
C ASP A 54 11.15 -10.88 -1.70
N SER A 55 10.14 -9.99 -1.61
CA SER A 55 8.90 -10.27 -0.87
C SER A 55 8.12 -11.46 -1.44
N GLU A 56 8.02 -11.59 -2.77
CA GLU A 56 7.36 -12.74 -3.41
C GLU A 56 8.10 -14.06 -3.11
N GLU A 57 9.43 -14.05 -3.13
CA GLU A 57 10.24 -15.23 -2.79
C GLU A 57 10.02 -15.67 -1.34
N LYS A 58 9.89 -14.69 -0.41
CA LYS A 58 9.61 -14.96 1.01
C LYS A 58 8.23 -15.58 1.21
N LEU A 59 7.20 -15.07 0.48
CA LEU A 59 5.87 -15.67 0.49
C LEU A 59 5.89 -17.11 -0.10
N GLY A 60 6.57 -17.32 -1.21
CA GLY A 60 6.74 -18.66 -1.81
C GLY A 60 7.37 -19.64 -0.83
N ALA A 61 8.45 -19.23 -0.16
CA ALA A 61 9.11 -20.05 0.85
C ALA A 61 8.22 -20.37 2.06
N ALA A 62 7.36 -19.41 2.46
CA ALA A 62 6.44 -19.58 3.59
C ALA A 62 5.26 -20.50 3.27
N PHE A 63 4.75 -20.50 2.02
CA PHE A 63 3.40 -20.94 1.73
C PHE A 63 3.23 -21.95 0.58
N SER A 64 4.27 -22.29 -0.17
CA SER A 64 4.15 -23.20 -1.34
C SER A 64 3.43 -24.52 -0.99
N TYR A 65 3.70 -25.08 0.18
CA TYR A 65 3.12 -26.34 0.66
C TYR A 65 1.64 -26.27 1.09
N ILE A 66 1.13 -25.04 1.33
CA ILE A 66 -0.28 -24.78 1.74
C ILE A 66 -1.00 -23.79 0.84
N ARG A 67 -0.45 -23.53 -0.34
CA ARG A 67 -0.90 -22.46 -1.26
C ARG A 67 -2.43 -22.36 -1.43
N LYS A 68 -3.13 -23.49 -1.47
CA LYS A 68 -4.58 -23.54 -1.68
C LYS A 68 -5.41 -23.03 -0.50
N LYS A 69 -4.79 -22.78 0.67
CA LYS A 69 -5.47 -22.33 1.88
C LYS A 69 -5.43 -20.82 2.07
N LEU A 70 -4.77 -20.10 1.18
CA LEU A 70 -4.60 -18.65 1.28
C LEU A 70 -4.94 -17.94 -0.03
N ILE A 71 -5.16 -16.65 0.10
CA ILE A 71 -5.37 -15.72 -0.99
C ILE A 71 -4.12 -14.84 -1.10
N ILE A 72 -3.51 -14.82 -2.28
CA ILE A 72 -2.34 -13.99 -2.57
C ILE A 72 -2.71 -12.98 -3.65
N SER A 73 -2.48 -11.70 -3.36
CA SER A 73 -2.44 -10.65 -4.36
C SER A 73 -1.01 -10.20 -4.63
N THR A 74 -0.65 -10.06 -5.91
CA THR A 74 0.59 -9.40 -6.32
C THR A 74 0.35 -8.47 -7.50
N LYS A 75 1.39 -7.75 -7.96
CA LYS A 75 1.23 -6.61 -8.84
C LYS A 75 2.35 -6.54 -9.86
N THR A 76 2.00 -6.11 -11.10
CA THR A 76 2.96 -5.76 -12.14
C THR A 76 3.00 -4.26 -12.39
N ALA A 77 4.18 -3.72 -12.64
CA ALA A 77 4.38 -2.34 -13.11
C ALA A 77 4.64 -2.28 -14.63
N ALA A 78 4.33 -3.35 -15.35
CA ALA A 78 4.48 -3.44 -16.80
C ALA A 78 3.77 -2.30 -17.54
N GLN A 79 4.34 -1.89 -18.66
CA GLN A 79 3.80 -0.84 -19.51
C GLN A 79 3.30 -1.36 -20.86
N ASN A 80 3.49 -2.65 -21.13
CA ASN A 80 3.09 -3.37 -22.35
C ASN A 80 2.88 -4.85 -22.04
N ALA A 81 2.31 -5.57 -23.01
CA ALA A 81 1.99 -6.99 -22.86
C ALA A 81 3.23 -7.88 -22.66
N GLU A 82 4.36 -7.61 -23.30
CA GLU A 82 5.59 -8.40 -23.16
C GLU A 82 6.12 -8.34 -21.71
N ASP A 83 6.24 -7.14 -21.15
CA ASP A 83 6.68 -6.96 -19.77
C ASP A 83 5.66 -7.53 -18.76
N PHE A 84 4.35 -7.47 -19.09
CA PHE A 84 3.31 -8.09 -18.26
C PHE A 84 3.54 -9.60 -18.13
N TRP A 85 3.78 -10.31 -19.21
CA TRP A 85 4.02 -11.76 -19.23
C TRP A 85 5.31 -12.09 -18.47
N LYS A 86 6.38 -11.32 -18.70
CA LYS A 86 7.64 -11.49 -17.97
C LYS A 86 7.47 -11.34 -16.47
N ASP A 87 6.77 -10.30 -16.02
CA ASP A 87 6.48 -10.06 -14.61
C ASP A 87 5.63 -11.18 -14.01
N LEU A 88 4.61 -11.65 -14.74
CA LEU A 88 3.70 -12.71 -14.28
C LEU A 88 4.46 -14.04 -14.10
N GLU A 89 5.24 -14.46 -15.09
CA GLU A 89 6.01 -15.69 -15.01
C GLU A 89 7.04 -15.66 -13.87
N GLU A 90 7.71 -14.52 -13.67
CA GLU A 90 8.63 -14.37 -12.56
C GLU A 90 7.91 -14.35 -11.21
N SER A 91 6.73 -13.73 -11.11
CA SER A 91 5.91 -13.76 -9.89
C SER A 91 5.46 -15.17 -9.54
N LEU A 92 4.99 -15.96 -10.53
CA LEU A 92 4.59 -17.35 -10.32
C LEU A 92 5.77 -18.20 -9.81
N LYS A 93 6.95 -18.01 -10.41
CA LYS A 93 8.18 -18.68 -10.01
C LYS A 93 8.62 -18.32 -8.60
N MET A 94 8.65 -17.02 -8.24
CA MET A 94 9.04 -16.54 -6.91
C MET A 94 8.04 -16.99 -5.84
N LEU A 95 6.75 -16.92 -6.12
CA LEU A 95 5.68 -17.41 -5.24
C LEU A 95 5.59 -18.94 -5.16
N GLN A 96 6.32 -19.67 -6.01
CA GLN A 96 6.31 -21.14 -6.11
C GLN A 96 4.88 -21.69 -6.28
N THR A 97 4.13 -21.14 -7.23
CA THR A 97 2.74 -21.48 -7.50
C THR A 97 2.44 -21.39 -9.00
N ASP A 98 1.44 -22.09 -9.43
CA ASP A 98 0.93 -22.08 -10.81
C ASP A 98 -0.21 -21.08 -11.05
N TYR A 99 -0.68 -20.40 -9.98
CA TYR A 99 -1.72 -19.40 -10.09
C TYR A 99 -1.60 -18.30 -9.02
N ILE A 100 -2.12 -17.12 -9.34
CA ILE A 100 -2.27 -15.96 -8.43
C ILE A 100 -3.77 -15.68 -8.28
N ASP A 101 -4.23 -15.41 -7.03
CA ASP A 101 -5.65 -15.15 -6.80
C ASP A 101 -6.06 -13.78 -7.34
N ILE A 102 -5.29 -12.73 -7.06
CA ILE A 102 -5.56 -11.36 -7.55
C ILE A 102 -4.27 -10.80 -8.14
N TYR A 103 -4.25 -10.55 -9.45
CA TYR A 103 -3.13 -9.93 -10.13
C TYR A 103 -3.49 -8.50 -10.52
N GLN A 104 -2.67 -7.53 -10.10
CA GLN A 104 -3.04 -6.12 -10.15
C GLN A 104 -2.07 -5.30 -11.00
N PHE A 105 -2.58 -4.35 -11.77
CA PHE A 105 -1.76 -3.28 -12.34
C PHE A 105 -1.30 -2.32 -11.25
N HIS A 106 0.00 -2.12 -11.12
CA HIS A 106 0.63 -1.41 -9.99
C HIS A 106 0.72 0.09 -10.23
N ASN A 107 -0.29 0.85 -9.83
CA ASN A 107 -0.34 2.32 -9.92
C ASN A 107 -0.04 2.87 -11.33
N PRO A 108 -0.65 2.35 -12.39
CA PRO A 108 -0.49 2.89 -13.73
C PRO A 108 -0.93 4.35 -13.78
N ALA A 109 -0.36 5.13 -14.72
CA ALA A 109 -0.71 6.53 -14.90
C ALA A 109 -2.07 6.73 -15.61
N PHE A 110 -2.63 5.65 -16.14
CA PHE A 110 -3.90 5.56 -16.87
C PHE A 110 -4.64 4.29 -16.43
N CYS A 111 -5.86 4.12 -16.82
CA CYS A 111 -6.64 2.90 -16.60
C CYS A 111 -6.44 1.95 -17.80
N PRO A 112 -5.67 0.84 -17.68
CA PRO A 112 -5.55 -0.13 -18.77
C PRO A 112 -6.91 -0.72 -19.17
N LYS A 113 -7.20 -0.74 -20.49
CA LYS A 113 -8.48 -1.21 -21.03
C LYS A 113 -8.31 -1.79 -22.43
N PRO A 114 -9.25 -2.60 -22.90
CA PRO A 114 -9.17 -3.20 -24.23
C PRO A 114 -8.97 -2.14 -25.32
N GLY A 115 -8.02 -2.36 -26.23
CA GLY A 115 -7.78 -1.50 -27.38
C GLY A 115 -7.06 -0.19 -27.05
N ASP A 116 -6.47 -0.02 -25.87
CA ASP A 116 -5.71 1.19 -25.50
C ASP A 116 -4.31 1.27 -26.14
N GLY A 117 -3.93 0.26 -26.91
CA GLY A 117 -2.64 0.17 -27.60
C GLY A 117 -1.50 -0.39 -26.77
N THR A 118 -1.70 -0.65 -25.48
CA THR A 118 -0.66 -1.24 -24.61
C THR A 118 -0.69 -2.77 -24.62
N GLY A 119 -1.85 -3.36 -24.89
CA GLY A 119 -2.08 -4.80 -24.80
C GLY A 119 -2.09 -5.37 -23.38
N LEU A 120 -2.03 -4.50 -22.36
CA LEU A 120 -1.96 -4.91 -20.93
C LEU A 120 -3.22 -5.64 -20.49
N TYR A 121 -4.39 -5.09 -20.82
CA TYR A 121 -5.66 -5.68 -20.38
C TYR A 121 -5.95 -6.98 -21.12
N GLU A 122 -5.63 -7.06 -22.41
CA GLU A 122 -5.71 -8.28 -23.21
C GLU A 122 -4.82 -9.39 -22.64
N ALA A 123 -3.57 -9.06 -22.26
CA ALA A 123 -2.65 -10.01 -21.62
C ALA A 123 -3.19 -10.51 -20.27
N ALA A 124 -3.81 -9.63 -19.48
CA ALA A 124 -4.44 -10.02 -18.23
C ALA A 124 -5.65 -10.95 -18.44
N MET A 125 -6.47 -10.68 -19.45
CA MET A 125 -7.59 -11.56 -19.83
C MET A 125 -7.12 -12.92 -20.30
N GLU A 126 -6.06 -12.96 -21.12
CA GLU A 126 -5.44 -14.22 -21.58
C GLU A 126 -4.86 -15.00 -20.40
N ALA A 127 -4.12 -14.34 -19.48
CA ALA A 127 -3.59 -14.98 -18.28
C ALA A 127 -4.70 -15.57 -17.40
N LYS A 128 -5.86 -14.90 -17.33
CA LYS A 128 -7.05 -15.40 -16.63
C LYS A 128 -7.64 -16.63 -17.34
N GLN A 129 -7.73 -16.62 -18.66
CA GLN A 129 -8.18 -17.79 -19.44
C GLN A 129 -7.25 -19.00 -19.31
N GLN A 130 -5.95 -18.75 -19.22
CA GLN A 130 -4.94 -19.78 -18.97
C GLN A 130 -4.95 -20.30 -17.51
N GLY A 131 -5.73 -19.68 -16.61
CA GLY A 131 -5.80 -20.03 -15.20
C GLY A 131 -4.58 -19.59 -14.35
N LYS A 132 -3.67 -18.79 -14.93
CA LYS A 132 -2.50 -18.27 -14.23
C LYS A 132 -2.86 -17.15 -13.23
N ILE A 133 -3.94 -16.42 -13.50
CA ILE A 133 -4.54 -15.49 -12.56
C ILE A 133 -6.04 -15.76 -12.44
N ARG A 134 -6.61 -15.54 -11.27
CA ARG A 134 -8.05 -15.76 -11.04
C ARG A 134 -8.86 -14.48 -11.21
N HIS A 135 -8.36 -13.36 -10.68
CA HIS A 135 -9.04 -12.07 -10.72
C HIS A 135 -8.09 -10.96 -11.15
N ILE A 136 -8.62 -10.00 -11.91
CA ILE A 136 -7.89 -8.83 -12.39
C ILE A 136 -8.20 -7.66 -11.46
N GLY A 137 -7.16 -7.09 -10.88
CA GLY A 137 -7.26 -5.90 -10.04
C GLY A 137 -6.43 -4.72 -10.57
N ILE A 138 -6.62 -3.58 -9.94
CA ILE A 138 -5.82 -2.40 -10.16
C ILE A 138 -5.49 -1.73 -8.83
N THR A 139 -4.27 -1.22 -8.70
CA THR A 139 -3.92 -0.35 -7.57
C THR A 139 -3.71 1.07 -8.09
N ASN A 140 -4.14 2.07 -7.36
CA ASN A 140 -3.83 3.43 -7.74
C ASN A 140 -3.77 4.38 -6.53
N HIS A 141 -3.10 5.52 -6.71
CA HIS A 141 -3.07 6.64 -5.77
C HIS A 141 -3.76 7.88 -6.35
N ARG A 142 -4.12 7.84 -7.65
CA ARG A 142 -4.78 8.93 -8.35
C ARG A 142 -6.28 8.70 -8.35
N ILE A 143 -7.02 9.62 -7.77
CA ILE A 143 -8.50 9.55 -7.70
C ILE A 143 -9.10 9.41 -9.10
N ALA A 144 -8.62 10.16 -10.09
CA ALA A 144 -9.16 10.10 -11.45
C ALA A 144 -9.06 8.69 -12.07
N VAL A 145 -7.89 8.04 -11.94
CA VAL A 145 -7.68 6.67 -12.46
C VAL A 145 -8.49 5.65 -11.65
N ALA A 146 -8.60 5.82 -10.33
CA ALA A 146 -9.41 4.96 -9.49
C ALA A 146 -10.90 5.03 -9.87
N LYS A 147 -11.44 6.24 -10.08
CA LYS A 147 -12.82 6.43 -10.56
C LYS A 147 -13.03 5.78 -11.92
N GLU A 148 -12.14 6.05 -12.89
CA GLU A 148 -12.20 5.43 -14.23
C GLU A 148 -12.18 3.90 -14.14
N ALA A 149 -11.36 3.33 -13.26
CA ALA A 149 -11.30 1.88 -13.08
C ALA A 149 -12.63 1.30 -12.55
N VAL A 150 -13.27 1.96 -11.57
CA VAL A 150 -14.58 1.53 -11.06
C VAL A 150 -15.66 1.66 -12.14
N GLU A 151 -15.72 2.82 -12.83
CA GLU A 151 -16.72 3.11 -13.87
C GLU A 151 -16.59 2.20 -15.09
N SER A 152 -15.37 1.76 -15.42
CA SER A 152 -15.12 0.86 -16.55
C SER A 152 -15.79 -0.52 -16.41
N GLY A 153 -16.03 -0.98 -15.17
CA GLY A 153 -16.53 -2.33 -14.90
C GLY A 153 -15.54 -3.46 -15.22
N LEU A 154 -14.31 -3.14 -15.68
CA LEU A 154 -13.31 -4.09 -16.15
C LEU A 154 -12.58 -4.81 -15.00
N TYR A 155 -12.47 -4.18 -13.85
CA TYR A 155 -11.71 -4.69 -12.71
C TYR A 155 -12.60 -5.31 -11.66
N GLU A 156 -12.06 -6.32 -10.97
CA GLU A 156 -12.78 -7.03 -9.91
C GLU A 156 -12.39 -6.52 -8.53
N THR A 157 -11.17 -5.93 -8.41
CA THR A 157 -10.70 -5.28 -7.17
C THR A 157 -10.01 -3.95 -7.45
N LEU A 158 -10.16 -3.01 -6.53
CA LEU A 158 -9.38 -1.78 -6.46
C LEU A 158 -8.61 -1.74 -5.14
N GLN A 159 -7.28 -1.55 -5.21
CA GLN A 159 -6.47 -1.28 -4.04
C GLN A 159 -6.10 0.21 -4.02
N PHE A 160 -6.56 0.92 -2.99
CA PHE A 160 -6.43 2.37 -2.89
C PHE A 160 -5.97 2.78 -1.48
N PRO A 161 -5.21 3.88 -1.30
CA PRO A 161 -4.86 4.39 0.01
C PRO A 161 -6.11 4.80 0.79
N PHE A 162 -6.30 4.20 1.96
CA PHE A 162 -7.42 4.53 2.81
C PHE A 162 -7.06 4.41 4.30
N SER A 163 -7.38 5.43 5.07
CA SER A 163 -7.16 5.51 6.50
C SER A 163 -8.14 6.52 7.11
N TYR A 164 -8.11 6.76 8.39
CA TYR A 164 -8.92 7.83 9.00
C TYR A 164 -8.51 9.25 8.58
N LEU A 165 -7.41 9.40 7.82
CA LEU A 165 -7.00 10.66 7.17
C LEU A 165 -7.58 10.80 5.76
N ALA A 166 -8.53 9.94 5.38
CA ALA A 166 -9.18 9.98 4.07
C ALA A 166 -9.95 11.29 3.87
N ALA A 167 -9.75 11.91 2.71
CA ALA A 167 -10.52 13.07 2.28
C ALA A 167 -11.92 12.62 1.75
N PRO A 168 -12.88 13.54 1.62
CA PRO A 168 -14.20 13.21 1.06
C PRO A 168 -14.14 12.49 -0.30
N ALA A 169 -13.18 12.85 -1.16
CA ALA A 169 -12.99 12.20 -2.45
C ALA A 169 -12.49 10.74 -2.33
N ASP A 170 -11.73 10.40 -1.28
CA ASP A 170 -11.30 9.03 -1.01
C ASP A 170 -12.49 8.18 -0.52
N LEU A 171 -13.33 8.75 0.34
CA LEU A 171 -14.58 8.12 0.81
C LEU A 171 -15.53 7.84 -0.35
N GLU A 172 -15.62 8.76 -1.32
CA GLU A 172 -16.42 8.56 -2.53
C GLU A 172 -15.97 7.31 -3.32
N ILE A 173 -14.66 7.07 -3.44
CA ILE A 173 -14.12 5.86 -4.10
C ILE A 173 -14.57 4.59 -3.39
N VAL A 174 -14.54 4.57 -2.05
CA VAL A 174 -15.02 3.42 -1.25
C VAL A 174 -16.48 3.12 -1.56
N GLU A 175 -17.32 4.15 -1.57
CA GLU A 175 -18.76 4.01 -1.88
C GLU A 175 -19.02 3.62 -3.34
N MET A 176 -18.21 4.12 -4.28
CA MET A 176 -18.29 3.70 -5.69
C MET A 176 -17.97 2.21 -5.85
N CYS A 177 -16.92 1.71 -5.20
CA CYS A 177 -16.57 0.29 -5.21
C CYS A 177 -17.70 -0.57 -4.62
N LYS A 178 -18.28 -0.15 -3.50
CA LYS A 178 -19.41 -0.82 -2.88
C LYS A 178 -20.60 -0.93 -3.84
N LYS A 179 -20.99 0.15 -4.50
CA LYS A 179 -22.09 0.18 -5.47
C LYS A 179 -21.82 -0.67 -6.71
N ALA A 180 -20.57 -0.75 -7.14
CA ALA A 180 -20.15 -1.54 -8.30
C ALA A 180 -19.86 -3.02 -7.98
N ASP A 181 -20.09 -3.45 -6.73
CA ASP A 181 -19.71 -4.78 -6.22
C ASP A 181 -18.24 -5.13 -6.54
N MET A 182 -17.35 -4.13 -6.40
CA MET A 182 -15.92 -4.23 -6.63
C MET A 182 -15.20 -4.37 -5.28
N GLY A 183 -14.32 -5.37 -5.14
CA GLY A 183 -13.56 -5.56 -3.90
C GLY A 183 -12.66 -4.37 -3.61
N PHE A 184 -12.81 -3.75 -2.42
CA PHE A 184 -11.96 -2.63 -2.01
C PHE A 184 -10.90 -3.08 -1.02
N ILE A 185 -9.63 -2.92 -1.40
CA ILE A 185 -8.46 -3.25 -0.59
C ILE A 185 -7.84 -1.94 -0.09
N ALA A 186 -7.90 -1.71 1.23
CA ALA A 186 -7.36 -0.50 1.85
C ALA A 186 -5.87 -0.66 2.10
N MET A 187 -5.03 -0.04 1.27
CA MET A 187 -3.59 0.06 1.52
C MET A 187 -3.27 1.32 2.33
N LYS A 188 -2.11 1.31 3.01
CA LYS A 188 -1.60 2.45 3.80
C LYS A 188 -2.55 2.89 4.92
N ALA A 189 -3.23 1.96 5.55
CA ALA A 189 -4.13 2.25 6.65
C ALA A 189 -3.44 2.94 7.86
N LEU A 190 -2.11 2.82 7.99
CA LEU A 190 -1.27 3.60 8.92
C LEU A 190 -0.61 4.82 8.24
N SER A 191 -1.13 5.27 7.10
CA SER A 191 -0.65 6.46 6.36
C SER A 191 0.87 6.49 6.11
N GLY A 192 1.47 5.32 5.82
CA GLY A 192 2.90 5.18 5.58
C GLY A 192 3.76 5.47 6.83
N GLY A 193 3.24 5.20 8.01
CA GLY A 193 3.90 5.37 9.31
C GLY A 193 3.69 6.74 9.95
N LEU A 194 2.74 7.54 9.48
CA LEU A 194 2.35 8.79 10.13
C LEU A 194 1.26 8.58 11.21
N ILE A 195 0.49 7.53 11.09
CA ILE A 195 -0.46 7.08 12.11
C ILE A 195 0.27 6.11 13.04
N HIS A 196 0.40 6.46 14.30
CA HIS A 196 1.13 5.66 15.30
C HIS A 196 0.20 4.88 16.22
N ASN A 197 -1.02 5.32 16.39
CA ASN A 197 -2.01 4.61 17.18
C ASN A 197 -2.74 3.59 16.28
N SER A 198 -2.27 2.34 16.31
CA SER A 198 -2.85 1.24 15.53
C SER A 198 -4.29 0.92 15.94
N ALA A 199 -4.62 1.10 17.24
CA ALA A 199 -5.98 0.91 17.75
C ALA A 199 -6.95 1.92 17.11
N CYS A 200 -6.56 3.20 16.97
CA CYS A 200 -7.36 4.19 16.23
C CYS A 200 -7.59 3.78 14.78
N ALA A 201 -6.52 3.31 14.10
CA ALA A 201 -6.61 2.90 12.70
C ALA A 201 -7.51 1.67 12.55
N TYR A 202 -7.37 0.69 13.44
CA TYR A 202 -8.18 -0.52 13.42
C TYR A 202 -9.65 -0.21 13.72
N ALA A 203 -9.95 0.49 14.83
CA ALA A 203 -11.30 0.89 15.22
C ALA A 203 -12.01 1.70 14.14
N TYR A 204 -11.28 2.57 13.42
CA TYR A 204 -11.84 3.30 12.30
C TYR A 204 -12.23 2.38 11.13
N MET A 205 -11.37 1.41 10.77
CA MET A 205 -11.63 0.44 9.70
C MET A 205 -12.70 -0.58 10.06
N ASP A 206 -12.92 -0.80 11.35
CA ASP A 206 -13.88 -1.79 11.86
C ASP A 206 -15.32 -1.28 11.94
N GLN A 207 -15.55 0.00 11.59
CA GLN A 207 -16.88 0.58 11.60
C GLN A 207 -17.81 -0.09 10.56
N PRO A 208 -19.12 -0.22 10.83
CA PRO A 208 -20.09 -0.93 9.97
C PRO A 208 -20.13 -0.42 8.52
N GLN A 209 -19.92 0.89 8.30
CA GLN A 209 -19.90 1.43 6.93
C GLN A 209 -18.73 0.90 6.11
N PHE A 210 -17.67 0.40 6.73
CA PHE A 210 -16.48 -0.18 6.09
C PHE A 210 -16.44 -1.71 6.17
N ALA A 211 -17.55 -2.38 6.45
CA ALA A 211 -17.64 -3.84 6.53
C ALA A 211 -17.20 -4.55 5.23
N HIS A 212 -17.27 -3.86 4.07
CA HIS A 212 -16.83 -4.35 2.76
C HIS A 212 -15.38 -4.00 2.41
N VAL A 213 -14.65 -3.33 3.31
CA VAL A 213 -13.25 -2.91 3.11
C VAL A 213 -12.31 -3.95 3.71
N ALA A 214 -11.31 -4.39 2.93
CA ALA A 214 -10.25 -5.28 3.38
C ALA A 214 -8.95 -4.50 3.60
N PRO A 215 -8.60 -4.09 4.83
CA PRO A 215 -7.34 -3.44 5.09
C PRO A 215 -6.17 -4.43 5.00
N ILE A 216 -5.03 -3.94 4.49
CA ILE A 216 -3.75 -4.65 4.51
C ILE A 216 -2.77 -3.88 5.39
N TRP A 217 -2.32 -4.54 6.46
CA TRP A 217 -1.41 -3.93 7.44
C TRP A 217 0.04 -4.28 7.08
N GLY A 218 0.87 -3.25 6.96
CA GLY A 218 2.30 -3.44 6.72
C GLY A 218 3.01 -3.89 7.99
N ILE A 219 3.49 -5.12 8.02
CA ILE A 219 4.08 -5.77 9.21
C ILE A 219 5.50 -6.22 8.89
N GLN A 220 6.46 -5.94 9.79
CA GLN A 220 7.85 -6.38 9.73
C GLN A 220 8.41 -6.85 11.07
N ARG A 221 7.67 -6.70 12.17
CA ARG A 221 8.07 -7.14 13.50
C ARG A 221 7.01 -8.03 14.11
N GLU A 222 7.44 -8.94 14.97
CA GLU A 222 6.53 -9.84 15.67
C GLU A 222 5.57 -9.06 16.59
N SER A 223 6.05 -8.03 17.27
CA SER A 223 5.21 -7.18 18.13
C SER A 223 4.10 -6.45 17.36
N GLU A 224 4.38 -6.02 16.11
CA GLU A 224 3.37 -5.42 15.23
C GLU A 224 2.31 -6.46 14.83
N LEU A 225 2.75 -7.68 14.51
CA LEU A 225 1.83 -8.78 14.19
C LEU A 225 0.96 -9.14 15.40
N ASP A 226 1.56 -9.31 16.58
CA ASP A 226 0.84 -9.69 17.80
C ASP A 226 -0.19 -8.62 18.20
N GLU A 227 0.12 -7.36 17.98
CA GLU A 227 -0.81 -6.25 18.19
C GLU A 227 -2.05 -6.37 17.30
N PHE A 228 -1.88 -6.54 15.98
CA PHE A 228 -3.00 -6.72 15.06
C PHE A 228 -3.75 -8.04 15.27
N LEU A 229 -3.08 -9.10 15.67
CA LEU A 229 -3.73 -10.35 16.05
C LEU A 229 -4.59 -10.20 17.31
N SER A 230 -4.13 -9.39 18.29
CA SER A 230 -4.92 -9.11 19.48
C SER A 230 -6.25 -8.40 19.17
N TYR A 231 -6.27 -7.52 18.19
CA TYR A 231 -7.47 -6.83 17.72
C TYR A 231 -8.49 -7.75 17.04
N GLN A 232 -8.06 -8.90 16.55
CA GLN A 232 -9.00 -9.91 16.03
C GLN A 232 -9.78 -10.62 17.13
N VAL A 233 -9.20 -10.69 18.34
CA VAL A 233 -9.80 -11.33 19.52
C VAL A 233 -10.64 -10.31 20.30
N CYS A 234 -10.11 -9.10 20.45
CA CYS A 234 -10.73 -8.00 21.16
C CYS A 234 -10.57 -6.72 20.34
N PRO A 235 -11.47 -6.47 19.36
CA PRO A 235 -11.39 -5.27 18.54
C PRO A 235 -11.49 -4.01 19.42
N PRO A 236 -10.64 -3.01 19.19
CA PRO A 236 -10.79 -1.73 19.88
C PRO A 236 -12.05 -1.02 19.40
N GLU A 237 -12.91 -0.63 20.33
CA GLU A 237 -14.07 0.20 20.04
C GLU A 237 -13.64 1.66 19.81
N LEU A 238 -14.30 2.34 18.87
CA LEU A 238 -14.05 3.76 18.61
C LEU A 238 -14.67 4.61 19.72
N SER A 239 -13.94 4.68 20.87
CA SER A 239 -14.32 5.50 22.01
C SER A 239 -14.10 7.00 21.75
N GLU A 240 -14.61 7.85 22.66
CA GLU A 240 -14.37 9.30 22.60
C GLU A 240 -12.86 9.62 22.67
N GLU A 241 -12.08 8.86 23.46
CA GLU A 241 -10.64 9.05 23.54
C GLU A 241 -9.94 8.71 22.22
N LEU A 242 -10.29 7.60 21.57
CA LEU A 242 -9.73 7.25 20.27
C LEU A 242 -10.18 8.24 19.19
N GLN A 243 -11.42 8.71 19.24
CA GLN A 243 -11.92 9.74 18.33
C GLN A 243 -11.14 11.06 18.49
N ALA A 244 -10.86 11.48 19.71
CA ALA A 244 -10.06 12.69 19.98
C ALA A 244 -8.63 12.57 19.40
N VAL A 245 -8.01 11.37 19.44
CA VAL A 245 -6.71 11.12 18.79
C VAL A 245 -6.85 11.25 17.28
N ILE A 246 -7.89 10.68 16.68
CA ILE A 246 -8.16 10.79 15.24
C ILE A 246 -8.35 12.25 14.82
N ASP A 247 -9.11 13.01 15.58
CA ASP A 247 -9.40 14.41 15.25
C ASP A 247 -8.14 15.29 15.36
N LYS A 248 -7.32 15.04 16.37
CA LYS A 248 -6.01 15.68 16.51
C LYS A 248 -5.09 15.33 15.33
N ASP A 249 -5.02 14.05 14.95
CA ASP A 249 -4.22 13.61 13.80
C ASP A 249 -4.71 14.23 12.49
N ARG A 250 -6.01 14.36 12.30
CA ARG A 250 -6.61 15.05 11.14
C ARG A 250 -6.23 16.53 11.10
N GLU A 251 -6.22 17.20 12.23
CA GLU A 251 -5.80 18.60 12.33
C GLU A 251 -4.31 18.77 11.99
N GLU A 252 -3.44 17.96 12.61
CA GLU A 252 -1.98 18.02 12.43
C GLU A 252 -1.53 17.57 11.03
N LEU A 253 -2.25 16.63 10.42
CA LEU A 253 -1.95 16.05 9.09
C LEU A 253 -2.89 16.58 8.01
N SER A 254 -3.53 17.74 8.25
CA SER A 254 -4.30 18.42 7.22
C SER A 254 -3.39 19.08 6.19
N GLY A 255 -3.87 19.18 4.92
CA GLY A 255 -3.17 19.87 3.85
C GLY A 255 -2.17 19.03 3.04
N ASP A 256 -1.25 19.75 2.40
CA ASP A 256 -0.31 19.17 1.46
C ASP A 256 0.90 18.58 2.19
N PHE A 257 0.94 17.26 2.34
CA PHE A 257 2.10 16.55 2.86
C PHE A 257 2.48 15.32 2.01
N CYS A 258 3.76 14.97 2.04
CA CYS A 258 4.25 13.81 1.32
C CYS A 258 3.83 12.50 2.02
N ARG A 259 3.10 11.65 1.29
CA ARG A 259 2.62 10.34 1.79
C ARG A 259 3.65 9.20 1.66
N GLY A 260 4.92 9.54 1.30
CA GLY A 260 6.03 8.59 1.28
C GLY A 260 5.92 7.45 0.26
N CYS A 261 5.13 7.62 -0.81
CA CYS A 261 4.87 6.55 -1.77
C CYS A 261 6.06 6.19 -2.68
N GLY A 262 7.03 7.12 -2.88
CA GLY A 262 8.25 6.87 -3.64
C GLY A 262 8.14 6.98 -5.17
N TYR A 263 6.97 7.22 -5.76
CA TYR A 263 6.82 7.29 -7.22
C TYR A 263 7.57 8.43 -7.89
N CYS A 264 7.94 9.46 -7.14
CA CYS A 264 8.80 10.55 -7.60
C CYS A 264 10.29 10.16 -7.74
N MET A 265 10.67 8.99 -7.25
CA MET A 265 12.05 8.49 -7.31
C MET A 265 12.34 7.80 -8.67
N PRO A 266 13.63 7.65 -9.07
CA PRO A 266 14.78 8.32 -8.48
C PRO A 266 14.84 9.82 -8.82
N CYS A 267 15.43 10.62 -7.91
CA CYS A 267 15.72 12.02 -8.17
C CYS A 267 17.03 12.16 -8.95
N PRO A 268 17.11 12.99 -10.02
CA PRO A 268 18.36 13.20 -10.75
C PRO A 268 19.51 13.83 -9.94
N ALA A 269 19.15 14.50 -8.83
CA ALA A 269 20.12 15.05 -7.87
C ALA A 269 20.44 14.10 -6.70
N GLY A 270 19.89 12.88 -6.71
CA GLY A 270 20.10 11.88 -5.65
C GLY A 270 19.39 12.20 -4.33
N ILE A 271 18.39 13.09 -4.33
CA ILE A 271 17.59 13.42 -3.14
C ILE A 271 16.63 12.27 -2.85
N GLU A 272 16.59 11.80 -1.59
CA GLU A 272 15.64 10.79 -1.12
C GLU A 272 14.26 11.43 -0.82
N ILE A 273 13.58 11.87 -1.88
CA ILE A 273 12.40 12.74 -1.83
C ILE A 273 11.30 12.20 -0.91
N ASN A 274 10.99 10.91 -1.01
CA ASN A 274 9.88 10.28 -0.30
C ASN A 274 10.04 10.31 1.24
N ASN A 275 11.25 10.49 1.75
CA ASN A 275 11.52 10.68 3.16
C ASN A 275 11.80 12.14 3.48
N CYS A 276 12.66 12.82 2.72
CA CYS A 276 13.03 14.21 2.96
C CYS A 276 11.81 15.16 2.91
N ALA A 277 10.86 14.95 1.98
CA ALA A 277 9.69 15.81 1.83
C ALA A 277 8.61 15.64 2.93
N ARG A 278 8.83 14.77 3.91
CA ARG A 278 7.97 14.58 5.09
C ARG A 278 8.75 14.56 6.40
N MET A 279 10.01 14.97 6.37
CA MET A 279 10.91 14.89 7.52
C MET A 279 10.38 15.63 8.74
N SER A 280 9.76 16.79 8.57
CA SER A 280 9.12 17.55 9.64
C SER A 280 8.08 16.74 10.41
N LEU A 281 7.28 15.95 9.72
CA LEU A 281 6.29 15.07 10.33
C LEU A 281 6.97 13.89 11.04
N MET A 282 8.00 13.31 10.43
CA MET A 282 8.75 12.19 11.03
C MET A 282 9.44 12.61 12.34
N LEU A 283 10.02 13.81 12.38
CA LEU A 283 10.66 14.35 13.59
C LEU A 283 9.68 14.60 14.74
N ARG A 284 8.43 14.92 14.44
CA ARG A 284 7.40 15.20 15.46
C ARG A 284 6.63 13.96 15.88
N ARG A 285 6.63 12.91 15.05
CA ARG A 285 5.75 11.74 15.23
C ARG A 285 6.49 10.41 15.35
N ALA A 286 7.81 10.36 15.20
CA ALA A 286 8.63 9.16 15.33
C ALA A 286 9.83 9.41 16.25
N PRO A 287 10.55 8.37 16.73
CA PRO A 287 11.77 8.57 17.48
C PRO A 287 12.78 9.41 16.71
N GLN A 288 13.09 10.59 17.19
CA GLN A 288 13.87 11.61 16.47
C GLN A 288 15.34 11.20 16.21
N GLN A 289 15.95 10.47 17.16
CA GLN A 289 17.38 10.16 17.12
C GLN A 289 17.83 9.49 15.82
N ALA A 290 17.00 8.58 15.30
CA ALA A 290 17.30 7.91 14.03
C ALA A 290 17.37 8.89 12.85
N TRP A 291 16.50 9.90 12.84
CA TRP A 291 16.38 10.90 11.77
C TRP A 291 17.35 12.07 11.91
N LEU A 292 18.01 12.23 13.08
CA LEU A 292 19.02 13.24 13.34
C LEU A 292 20.45 12.67 13.25
N SER A 293 20.61 11.42 12.83
CA SER A 293 21.93 10.80 12.63
C SER A 293 22.77 11.53 11.56
N PRO A 294 24.12 11.42 11.60
CA PRO A 294 24.97 12.00 10.58
C PRO A 294 24.58 11.60 9.15
N GLU A 295 24.15 10.35 8.96
CA GLU A 295 23.66 9.85 7.67
C GLU A 295 22.45 10.66 7.17
N TRP A 296 21.48 10.91 8.04
CA TRP A 296 20.28 11.68 7.69
C TRP A 296 20.56 13.16 7.50
N GLN A 297 21.52 13.73 8.24
CA GLN A 297 21.98 15.11 8.00
C GLN A 297 22.51 15.28 6.58
N GLU A 298 23.36 14.34 6.11
CA GLU A 298 23.87 14.35 4.73
C GLU A 298 22.74 14.16 3.69
N LYS A 299 21.78 13.26 3.95
CA LYS A 299 20.62 13.08 3.07
C LYS A 299 19.76 14.34 2.98
N MET A 300 19.50 15.00 4.09
CA MET A 300 18.74 16.25 4.12
C MET A 300 19.49 17.40 3.45
N LYS A 301 20.81 17.48 3.63
CA LYS A 301 21.64 18.49 2.98
C LYS A 301 21.60 18.39 1.45
N LYS A 302 21.44 17.18 0.89
CA LYS A 302 21.30 16.99 -0.57
C LYS A 302 20.11 17.74 -1.17
N ILE A 303 19.17 18.23 -0.37
CA ILE A 303 18.07 19.09 -0.84
C ILE A 303 18.60 20.36 -1.50
N GLU A 304 19.78 20.87 -1.06
CA GLU A 304 20.45 22.04 -1.65
C GLU A 304 20.84 21.82 -3.12
N ASP A 305 21.04 20.55 -3.52
CA ASP A 305 21.38 20.17 -4.91
C ASP A 305 20.15 20.12 -5.84
N CYS A 306 18.97 20.53 -5.37
CA CYS A 306 17.74 20.45 -6.14
C CYS A 306 17.83 21.28 -7.42
N LYS A 307 17.70 20.60 -8.56
CA LYS A 307 17.76 21.23 -9.90
C LYS A 307 16.46 21.91 -10.34
N HIS A 308 15.43 21.92 -9.51
CA HIS A 308 14.08 22.42 -9.81
C HIS A 308 13.51 21.93 -11.15
N CYS A 309 13.88 20.70 -11.57
CA CYS A 309 13.51 20.13 -12.88
C CYS A 309 12.04 19.73 -12.99
N GLY A 310 11.25 19.76 -11.88
CA GLY A 310 9.83 19.44 -11.84
C GLY A 310 9.47 17.96 -12.03
N GLN A 311 10.44 17.04 -12.23
CA GLN A 311 10.18 15.63 -12.45
C GLN A 311 9.38 14.99 -11.31
N CYS A 312 9.71 15.34 -10.06
CA CYS A 312 9.01 14.84 -8.87
C CYS A 312 7.55 15.29 -8.80
N MET A 313 7.23 16.51 -9.21
CA MET A 313 5.86 17.04 -9.29
C MET A 313 5.04 16.29 -10.32
N LYS A 314 5.59 16.08 -11.53
CA LYS A 314 4.92 15.34 -12.63
C LYS A 314 4.60 13.90 -12.25
N LYS A 315 5.47 13.27 -11.47
CA LYS A 315 5.28 11.87 -11.01
C LYS A 315 4.43 11.76 -9.74
N CYS A 316 4.17 12.88 -9.04
CA CYS A 316 3.42 12.84 -7.78
C CYS A 316 1.94 12.54 -8.03
N PRO A 317 1.38 11.44 -7.50
CA PRO A 317 -0.03 11.13 -7.66
C PRO A 317 -0.95 12.07 -6.87
N TYR A 318 -0.40 12.86 -5.94
CA TYR A 318 -1.12 13.80 -5.10
C TYR A 318 -0.96 15.26 -5.54
N GLY A 319 -0.30 15.52 -6.66
CA GLY A 319 -0.13 16.87 -7.22
C GLY A 319 0.72 17.82 -6.35
N LEU A 320 1.56 17.30 -5.46
CA LEU A 320 2.31 18.11 -4.50
C LEU A 320 3.41 18.95 -5.17
N ASN A 321 3.56 20.20 -4.73
CA ASN A 321 4.75 20.99 -5.02
C ASN A 321 5.95 20.46 -4.20
N THR A 322 6.53 19.38 -4.69
CA THR A 322 7.58 18.63 -3.98
C THR A 322 8.84 19.46 -3.72
N PRO A 323 9.35 20.32 -4.63
CA PRO A 323 10.49 21.18 -4.34
C PRO A 323 10.26 22.11 -3.15
N ASP A 324 9.08 22.74 -3.06
CA ASP A 324 8.75 23.62 -1.93
C ASP A 324 8.61 22.84 -0.63
N LEU A 325 8.03 21.63 -0.67
CA LEU A 325 7.96 20.75 0.49
C LEU A 325 9.35 20.34 0.97
N LEU A 326 10.27 20.03 0.05
CA LEU A 326 11.67 19.70 0.40
C LEU A 326 12.34 20.88 1.09
N ALA A 327 12.23 22.08 0.52
CA ALA A 327 12.84 23.28 1.10
C ALA A 327 12.28 23.57 2.51
N LYS A 328 10.95 23.56 2.68
CA LYS A 328 10.30 23.75 3.98
C LYS A 328 10.74 22.69 5.01
N ASN A 329 10.79 21.42 4.63
CA ASN A 329 11.23 20.35 5.52
C ASN A 329 12.70 20.48 5.90
N TYR A 330 13.57 20.98 5.01
CA TYR A 330 14.97 21.18 5.31
C TYR A 330 15.21 22.37 6.25
N GLU A 331 14.49 23.48 6.06
CA GLU A 331 14.56 24.61 7.00
C GLU A 331 14.10 24.21 8.39
N ASP A 332 12.99 23.47 8.48
CA ASP A 332 12.50 22.94 9.74
C ASP A 332 13.49 21.94 10.37
N TYR A 333 14.07 21.04 9.57
CA TYR A 333 15.07 20.06 10.03
C TYR A 333 16.26 20.74 10.70
N LYS A 334 16.77 21.84 10.15
CA LYS A 334 17.88 22.61 10.72
C LYS A 334 17.60 23.14 12.12
N THR A 335 16.32 23.34 12.49
CA THR A 335 15.93 23.79 13.82
C THR A 335 16.14 22.73 14.90
N PHE A 336 16.11 21.44 14.51
CA PHE A 336 16.32 20.31 15.42
C PHE A 336 17.81 19.95 15.62
N LEU A 337 18.72 20.54 14.81
CA LEU A 337 20.17 20.34 14.93
C LEU A 337 20.83 21.35 15.87
N LYS A 338 20.07 22.33 16.35
CA LYS A 338 20.50 23.33 17.31
C LYS A 338 20.20 22.82 18.72
#